data_5fab1f473877685f1ee73ec70dcbb7e9
#
_entry.id   5fab1f473877685f1ee73ec70dcbb7e9
#
_cell.length_a   1.000
_cell.length_b   1.000
_cell.length_c   1.000
_cell.angle_alpha   90.00
_cell.angle_beta   90.00
_cell.angle_gamma   90.00
#
_symmetry.space_group_name_H-M   'P 1'
#
loop_
_entity.id
_entity.type
_entity.pdbx_description
1 polymer ?
#
loop_
_entity_poly.entity_id
_entity_poly.type
_entity_poly.pdbx_seq_one_letter_code
_entity_poly.pdbx_strand_id
1 'polypeptide(L)'
;MANSTSNLDLISAAQQGKEITANALLDAASPATLFGRRAAGCIALTWAYYGGPMIITGTPTRISNGSLSLAANSVIYVEANTAGVVSGNTSGWTAGRSPLYKITTGAASVTSYEDWRCMALATV
;
A
#
# COMPACT_ATOMS: atom_id res chain seq x y z
N MET A 1 11.66 -21.40 8.50
CA MET A 1 11.73 -20.19 9.04
C MET A 1 10.48 -19.46 8.92
N ALA A 2 9.89 -19.45 9.72
CA ALA A 2 8.64 -19.02 9.60
C ALA A 2 8.44 -17.62 9.86
N ASN A 3 9.21 -17.12 10.68
CA ASN A 3 8.83 -15.85 11.18
C ASN A 3 9.53 -14.76 10.49
N SER A 4 8.77 -13.95 9.85
CA SER A 4 9.24 -12.68 9.36
C SER A 4 8.91 -11.62 10.37
N THR A 5 9.86 -10.78 10.71
CA THR A 5 9.58 -9.59 11.51
C THR A 5 9.10 -8.44 10.64
N SER A 6 9.13 -8.60 9.33
CA SER A 6 8.49 -7.68 8.40
C SER A 6 7.09 -8.19 8.09
N ASN A 7 6.28 -7.39 7.42
CA ASN A 7 4.91 -7.77 7.06
C ASN A 7 4.81 -8.48 5.71
N LEU A 8 5.91 -9.07 5.26
CA LEU A 8 5.95 -9.73 3.96
C LEU A 8 5.19 -11.05 3.97
N ASP A 9 4.56 -11.34 2.86
CA ASP A 9 3.90 -12.62 2.65
C ASP A 9 4.93 -13.69 2.36
N LEU A 10 4.65 -14.90 2.82
CA LEU A 10 5.54 -16.03 2.60
C LEU A 10 5.03 -16.91 1.47
N ILE A 11 5.97 -17.49 0.73
CA ILE A 11 5.65 -18.44 -0.34
C ILE A 11 5.80 -19.83 0.25
N SER A 12 4.76 -20.66 0.15
CA SER A 12 4.82 -22.04 0.56
C SER A 12 4.92 -22.94 -0.66
N ALA A 13 5.51 -24.14 -0.47
CA ALA A 13 5.69 -25.08 -1.57
C ALA A 13 4.38 -25.56 -2.16
N ALA A 14 3.32 -25.59 -1.38
CA ALA A 14 2.02 -26.05 -1.82
C ALA A 14 1.05 -24.92 -2.15
N GLN A 15 1.52 -23.69 -2.12
CA GLN A 15 0.65 -22.55 -2.29
C GLN A 15 0.15 -22.42 -3.72
N GLN A 16 -1.15 -22.19 -3.87
CA GLN A 16 -1.71 -21.80 -5.14
C GLN A 16 -1.52 -20.30 -5.32
N GLY A 17 -1.35 -19.85 -6.54
CA GLY A 17 -1.16 -18.44 -6.80
C GLY A 17 0.22 -17.93 -6.41
N LYS A 18 1.24 -18.74 -6.57
CA LYS A 18 2.62 -18.37 -6.25
C LYS A 18 3.10 -17.11 -6.96
N GLU A 19 2.64 -16.89 -8.18
CA GLU A 19 3.03 -15.68 -8.91
C GLU A 19 2.49 -14.43 -8.26
N ILE A 20 1.31 -14.48 -7.65
CA ILE A 20 0.75 -13.33 -6.92
C ILE A 20 1.60 -13.03 -5.71
N THR A 21 2.02 -14.06 -4.98
CA THR A 21 2.89 -13.89 -3.81
C THR A 21 4.27 -13.37 -4.22
N ALA A 22 4.82 -13.88 -5.33
CA ALA A 22 6.09 -13.40 -5.85
C ALA A 22 6.01 -11.92 -6.25
N ASN A 23 4.92 -11.49 -6.86
CA ASN A 23 4.71 -10.09 -7.18
C ASN A 23 4.60 -9.23 -5.93
N ALA A 24 3.96 -9.74 -4.89
CA ALA A 24 3.88 -9.04 -3.60
C ALA A 24 5.26 -8.84 -2.99
N LEU A 25 6.14 -9.82 -3.08
CA LEU A 25 7.50 -9.70 -2.59
C LEU A 25 8.29 -8.67 -3.39
N LEU A 26 8.11 -8.60 -4.70
CA LEU A 26 8.77 -7.60 -5.52
C LEU A 26 8.28 -6.19 -5.19
N ASP A 27 6.99 -6.02 -4.95
CA ASP A 27 6.46 -4.73 -4.52
C ASP A 27 7.04 -4.32 -3.17
N ALA A 28 7.09 -5.26 -2.23
CA ALA A 28 7.59 -5.00 -0.89
C ALA A 28 9.10 -4.75 -0.85
N ALA A 29 9.84 -5.26 -1.82
CA ALA A 29 11.28 -5.04 -1.92
C ALA A 29 11.64 -3.68 -2.52
N SER A 30 10.66 -2.88 -2.93
CA SER A 30 10.92 -1.54 -3.42
C SER A 30 11.42 -0.63 -2.29
N PRO A 31 12.02 0.54 -2.63
CA PRO A 31 12.75 1.35 -1.64
C PRO A 31 11.97 1.77 -0.39
N ALA A 32 10.66 1.84 -0.46
CA ALA A 32 9.84 2.18 0.70
C ALA A 32 8.81 1.09 0.92
N THR A 33 9.07 0.17 1.83
CA THR A 33 8.17 -0.95 2.12
C THR A 33 6.90 -0.49 2.82
N LEU A 34 7.03 0.45 3.76
CA LEU A 34 5.88 0.98 4.49
C LEU A 34 4.86 1.55 3.51
N PHE A 35 3.62 1.12 3.64
CA PHE A 35 2.50 1.48 2.78
C PHE A 35 2.66 1.05 1.31
N GLY A 36 3.60 0.13 1.05
CA GLY A 36 3.76 -0.44 -0.28
C GLY A 36 2.55 -1.27 -0.69
N ARG A 37 2.31 -1.35 -1.99
CA ARG A 37 1.20 -2.15 -2.53
C ARG A 37 1.40 -3.63 -2.18
N ARG A 38 0.38 -4.22 -1.59
CA ARG A 38 0.38 -5.64 -1.27
C ARG A 38 -0.44 -6.38 -2.33
N ALA A 39 0.24 -6.81 -3.39
CA ALA A 39 -0.42 -7.36 -4.58
C ALA A 39 -1.35 -8.52 -4.26
N ALA A 40 -0.98 -9.37 -3.29
CA ALA A 40 -1.79 -10.52 -2.92
C ALA A 40 -3.16 -10.13 -2.36
N GLY A 41 -3.30 -8.93 -1.81
CA GLY A 41 -4.56 -8.44 -1.27
C GLY A 41 -5.31 -7.47 -2.17
N CYS A 42 -4.73 -7.08 -3.31
CA CYS A 42 -5.38 -6.18 -4.25
C CYS A 42 -6.27 -6.97 -5.19
N ILE A 43 -7.56 -6.99 -4.92
CA ILE A 43 -8.55 -7.76 -5.68
C ILE A 43 -9.70 -6.82 -6.03
N ALA A 44 -10.09 -6.78 -7.30
CA ALA A 44 -11.20 -5.94 -7.78
C ALA A 44 -10.98 -4.48 -7.37
N LEU A 45 -11.87 -3.91 -6.57
CA LEU A 45 -11.77 -2.54 -6.09
C LEU A 45 -11.22 -2.45 -4.68
N THR A 46 -10.54 -3.49 -4.21
CA THR A 46 -9.84 -3.47 -2.93
C THR A 46 -8.36 -3.21 -3.15
N TRP A 47 -7.84 -2.21 -2.48
CA TRP A 47 -6.42 -1.88 -2.50
C TRP A 47 -5.80 -2.28 -1.16
N ALA A 48 -4.85 -3.19 -1.18
CA ALA A 48 -4.15 -3.63 0.02
C ALA A 48 -2.73 -3.05 0.06
N TYR A 49 -2.23 -2.85 1.27
CA TYR A 49 -0.91 -2.28 1.48
C TYR A 49 -0.19 -2.96 2.64
N TYR A 50 1.13 -2.91 2.60
CA TYR A 50 1.96 -3.37 3.71
C TYR A 50 2.06 -2.28 4.76
N GLY A 51 2.03 -2.69 6.03
CA GLY A 51 2.42 -1.82 7.12
C GLY A 51 3.92 -1.82 7.31
N GLY A 52 4.36 -1.56 8.51
CA GLY A 52 5.76 -1.53 8.87
C GLY A 52 6.02 -0.56 10.01
N PRO A 53 7.28 -0.35 10.36
CA PRO A 53 7.63 0.57 11.44
C PRO A 53 7.48 2.03 11.01
N MET A 54 6.97 2.84 11.93
CA MET A 54 6.79 4.27 11.72
C MET A 54 6.97 4.99 13.05
N ILE A 55 7.52 6.19 13.02
CA ILE A 55 7.62 7.02 14.21
C ILE A 55 6.36 7.87 14.30
N ILE A 56 5.58 7.66 15.36
CA ILE A 56 4.35 8.41 15.61
C ILE A 56 4.53 9.18 16.92
N THR A 57 4.48 10.50 16.83
CA THR A 57 4.71 11.40 17.98
C THR A 57 5.97 11.03 18.77
N GLY A 58 7.05 10.75 18.04
CA GLY A 58 8.34 10.41 18.65
C GLY A 58 8.46 8.97 19.11
N THR A 59 7.44 8.13 18.94
CA THR A 59 7.45 6.74 19.40
C THR A 59 7.47 5.79 18.22
N PRO A 60 8.41 4.83 18.17
CA PRO A 60 8.37 3.78 17.14
C PRO A 60 7.11 2.95 17.29
N THR A 61 6.35 2.85 16.21
CA THR A 61 5.07 2.15 16.20
C THR A 61 5.01 1.27 14.97
N ARG A 62 4.45 0.06 15.12
CA ARG A 62 4.29 -0.83 13.99
C ARG A 62 2.89 -0.71 13.44
N ILE A 63 2.82 -0.35 12.16
CA ILE A 63 1.56 -0.27 11.43
C ILE A 63 1.25 -1.65 10.83
N SER A 64 0.06 -2.13 11.05
CA SER A 64 -0.37 -3.42 10.47
C SER A 64 -0.65 -3.28 8.98
N ASN A 65 -0.59 -4.40 8.25
CA ASN A 65 -1.09 -4.45 6.88
C ASN A 65 -2.57 -4.08 6.88
N GLY A 66 -3.00 -3.42 5.84
CA GLY A 66 -4.39 -3.00 5.74
C GLY A 66 -4.90 -2.96 4.31
N SER A 67 -6.13 -2.50 4.14
CA SER A 67 -6.75 -2.36 2.83
C SER A 67 -7.77 -1.25 2.81
N LEU A 68 -8.11 -0.80 1.59
CA LEU A 68 -9.12 0.21 1.33
C LEU A 68 -10.06 -0.29 0.25
N SER A 69 -11.34 0.11 0.35
CA SER A 69 -12.29 -0.06 -0.73
C SER A 69 -12.25 1.17 -1.62
N LEU A 70 -12.14 0.97 -2.93
CA LEU A 70 -12.01 2.05 -3.89
C LEU A 70 -13.33 2.29 -4.62
N ALA A 71 -13.61 3.56 -4.96
CA ALA A 71 -14.74 3.90 -5.80
C ALA A 71 -14.49 3.44 -7.23
N ALA A 72 -15.55 3.01 -7.92
CA ALA A 72 -15.47 2.60 -9.33
C ALA A 72 -15.34 3.84 -10.23
N ASN A 73 -14.72 3.64 -11.39
CA ASN A 73 -14.62 4.66 -12.44
C ASN A 73 -14.10 6.00 -11.93
N SER A 74 -13.08 5.95 -11.10
CA SER A 74 -12.56 7.14 -10.39
C SER A 74 -11.05 7.16 -10.38
N VAL A 75 -10.50 8.31 -10.03
CA VAL A 75 -9.09 8.46 -9.66
C VAL A 75 -9.06 8.65 -8.16
N ILE A 76 -8.39 7.74 -7.44
CA ILE A 76 -8.31 7.76 -6.00
C ILE A 76 -6.89 8.15 -5.58
N TYR A 77 -6.80 9.13 -4.69
CA TYR A 77 -5.55 9.59 -4.10
C TYR A 77 -5.42 8.95 -2.72
N VAL A 78 -4.55 7.94 -2.60
CA VAL A 78 -4.30 7.23 -1.35
C VAL A 78 -3.18 7.91 -0.61
N GLU A 79 -3.42 8.24 0.63
CA GLU A 79 -2.49 9.01 1.46
C GLU A 79 -2.51 8.53 2.90
N ALA A 80 -1.47 8.85 3.65
CA ALA A 80 -1.36 8.52 5.06
C ALA A 80 -1.19 9.79 5.89
N ASN A 81 -1.82 9.81 7.05
CA ASN A 81 -1.65 10.92 7.98
C ASN A 81 -0.48 10.66 8.94
N THR A 82 -0.20 11.58 9.84
CA THR A 82 0.92 11.46 10.78
C THR A 82 0.72 10.37 11.83
N ALA A 83 -0.50 9.86 11.98
CA ALA A 83 -0.78 8.72 12.85
C ALA A 83 -0.67 7.38 12.13
N GLY A 84 -0.30 7.38 10.85
CA GLY A 84 -0.17 6.16 10.06
C GLY A 84 -1.49 5.61 9.55
N VAL A 85 -2.54 6.41 9.55
CA VAL A 85 -3.83 5.99 9.02
C VAL A 85 -3.89 6.27 7.53
N VAL A 86 -4.17 5.23 6.75
CA VAL A 86 -4.27 5.29 5.30
C VAL A 86 -5.72 5.55 4.90
N SER A 87 -5.92 6.48 3.99
CA SER A 87 -7.24 6.80 3.47
C SER A 87 -7.15 7.19 2.00
N GLY A 88 -8.28 7.18 1.32
CA GLY A 88 -8.36 7.56 -0.09
C GLY A 88 -9.46 8.58 -0.33
N ASN A 89 -9.26 9.44 -1.33
CA ASN A 89 -10.27 10.40 -1.76
C ASN A 89 -10.16 10.63 -3.26
N THR A 90 -11.14 11.28 -3.84
CA THR A 90 -11.19 11.57 -5.27
C THR A 90 -10.92 13.03 -5.59
N SER A 91 -10.60 13.84 -4.59
CA SER A 91 -10.44 15.29 -4.76
C SER A 91 -9.00 15.72 -4.99
N GLY A 92 -8.02 14.92 -4.59
CA GLY A 92 -6.61 15.24 -4.72
C GLY A 92 -5.84 15.04 -3.41
N TRP A 93 -4.56 15.37 -3.42
CA TRP A 93 -3.71 15.22 -2.25
C TRP A 93 -4.08 16.24 -1.18
N THR A 94 -4.15 15.76 0.06
CA THR A 94 -4.50 16.60 1.21
C THR A 94 -3.22 17.17 1.83
N ALA A 95 -3.21 18.46 2.13
CA ALA A 95 -2.08 19.09 2.82
C ALA A 95 -1.88 18.45 4.19
N GLY A 96 -0.63 18.22 4.56
CA GLY A 96 -0.28 17.59 5.83
C GLY A 96 -0.30 16.08 5.83
N ARG A 97 -0.65 15.46 4.71
CA ARG A 97 -0.61 14.01 4.56
C ARG A 97 0.44 13.60 3.52
N SER A 98 0.93 12.38 3.64
CA SER A 98 1.93 11.85 2.72
C SER A 98 1.26 11.13 1.58
N PRO A 99 1.50 11.53 0.31
CA PRO A 99 0.99 10.80 -0.83
C PRO A 99 1.55 9.39 -0.88
N LEU A 100 0.72 8.42 -1.22
CA LEU A 100 1.13 7.03 -1.35
C LEU A 100 0.95 6.53 -2.77
N TYR A 101 -0.29 6.46 -3.25
CA TYR A 101 -0.60 5.98 -4.59
C TYR A 101 -1.71 6.79 -5.21
N LYS A 102 -1.59 7.03 -6.51
CA LYS A 102 -2.67 7.58 -7.32
C LYS A 102 -3.21 6.44 -8.16
N ILE A 103 -4.45 6.05 -7.93
CA ILE A 103 -5.04 4.84 -8.49
C ILE A 103 -6.19 5.20 -9.41
N THR A 104 -6.19 4.63 -10.60
CA THR A 104 -7.30 4.77 -11.54
C THR A 104 -8.09 3.48 -11.56
N THR A 105 -9.40 3.57 -11.38
CA THR A 105 -10.28 2.40 -11.37
C THR A 105 -11.22 2.39 -12.57
N GLY A 106 -11.60 1.19 -12.98
CA GLY A 106 -12.68 0.95 -13.92
C GLY A 106 -13.96 0.57 -13.20
N ALA A 107 -14.88 -0.08 -13.89
CA ALA A 107 -16.17 -0.45 -13.32
C ALA A 107 -16.07 -1.49 -12.21
N ALA A 108 -15.07 -2.38 -12.29
CA ALA A 108 -14.97 -3.52 -11.37
C ALA A 108 -13.56 -3.76 -10.84
N SER A 109 -12.56 -3.04 -11.30
CA SER A 109 -11.18 -3.28 -10.89
C SER A 109 -10.29 -2.07 -11.11
N VAL A 110 -9.10 -2.12 -10.54
CA VAL A 110 -8.05 -1.12 -10.76
C VAL A 110 -7.51 -1.29 -12.17
N THR A 111 -7.44 -0.21 -12.94
CA THR A 111 -6.90 -0.22 -14.30
C THR A 111 -5.43 0.20 -14.34
N SER A 112 -5.03 1.11 -13.45
CA SER A 112 -3.62 1.54 -13.35
C SER A 112 -3.38 2.23 -12.03
N TYR A 113 -2.11 2.41 -11.67
CA TYR A 113 -1.73 3.14 -10.47
C TYR A 113 -0.35 3.76 -10.64
N GLU A 114 -0.07 4.79 -9.86
CA GLU A 114 1.24 5.44 -9.79
C GLU A 114 1.72 5.42 -8.34
N ASP A 115 3.00 5.11 -8.15
CA ASP A 115 3.62 5.13 -6.82
C ASP A 115 4.18 6.54 -6.55
N TRP A 116 3.57 7.22 -5.58
CA TRP A 116 3.96 8.56 -5.20
C TRP A 116 4.82 8.62 -3.93
N ARG A 117 5.12 7.48 -3.33
CA ARG A 117 5.86 7.44 -2.06
C ARG A 117 7.25 8.08 -2.17
N CYS A 118 7.95 7.79 -3.25
CA CYS A 118 9.28 8.36 -3.47
C CYS A 118 9.22 9.86 -3.76
N MET A 119 8.17 10.32 -4.41
CA MET A 119 8.00 11.73 -4.71
C MET A 119 7.74 12.55 -3.46
N ALA A 120 7.04 11.99 -2.47
CA ALA A 120 6.82 12.65 -1.20
C ALA A 120 8.13 12.95 -0.49
N LEU A 121 9.10 12.06 -0.58
CA LEU A 121 10.43 12.27 0.01
C LEU A 121 11.20 13.38 -0.71
N ALA A 122 11.03 13.49 -2.01
CA ALA A 122 11.75 14.46 -2.80
C ALA A 122 11.32 15.91 -2.54
N THR A 123 10.17 16.11 -1.94
CA THR A 123 9.63 17.45 -1.67
C THR A 123 9.99 18.00 -0.30
N VAL A 124 10.68 17.25 0.47
CA VAL A 124 11.06 17.67 1.83
C VAL A 124 12.15 18.73 1.82
#